data_960295413a836054684116ed22eee0d6
#
_entry.id   960295413a836054684116ed22eee0d6
#
_cell.length_a   1.000
_cell.length_b   1.000
_cell.length_c   1.000
_cell.angle_alpha   90.00
_cell.angle_beta   90.00
_cell.angle_gamma   90.00
#
_symmetry.space_group_name_H-M   'P 1'
#
loop_
_entity.id
_entity.type
_entity.pdbx_description
1 polymer ?
#
loop_
_entity_poly.entity_id
_entity_poly.type
_entity_poly.pdbx_seq_one_letter_code
_entity_poly.pdbx_strand_id
1 'polypeptide(L)'
;MCKFVTTNTAFQKEKINFLQMLKKGSKLYSILTGTCPKCQNESMYLEKNPFQLTKILKMKENCSHCGLRYQIEPSFFYGAMYVSYGLNVALGIAAFIVSFIFFKTNLKIAFAAIIITLVVTFPFVLRWSRNIYINMFISYDPNAATKKN
;
A
#
# COMPACT_ATOMS: atom_id res chain seq x y z
N MET A 1 42.87 -3.86 -14.09
CA MET A 1 41.88 -2.80 -14.33
C MET A 1 40.56 -3.39 -14.82
N CYS A 2 39.89 -4.24 -14.01
CA CYS A 2 38.64 -4.91 -14.45
C CYS A 2 37.76 -5.37 -13.26
N LYS A 3 37.60 -4.55 -12.22
CA LYS A 3 36.69 -4.84 -11.07
C LYS A 3 35.62 -3.78 -10.82
N PHE A 4 35.52 -2.75 -11.67
CA PHE A 4 34.59 -1.61 -11.44
C PHE A 4 33.29 -1.68 -12.28
N VAL A 5 33.15 -2.66 -13.16
CA VAL A 5 31.99 -2.78 -14.07
C VAL A 5 30.88 -3.65 -13.51
N THR A 6 31.19 -4.57 -12.57
CA THR A 6 30.22 -5.58 -12.09
C THR A 6 29.24 -5.06 -11.04
N THR A 7 29.58 -4.02 -10.30
CA THR A 7 28.71 -3.40 -9.29
C THR A 7 27.60 -2.54 -9.90
N ASN A 8 27.84 -1.96 -11.08
CA ASN A 8 26.87 -1.12 -11.75
C ASN A 8 25.72 -1.91 -12.38
N THR A 9 25.98 -3.14 -12.83
CA THR A 9 24.95 -4.00 -13.45
C THR A 9 24.00 -4.60 -12.44
N ALA A 10 24.46 -4.94 -11.22
CA ALA A 10 23.63 -5.46 -10.16
C ALA A 10 22.67 -4.38 -9.63
N PHE A 11 23.17 -3.17 -9.38
CA PHE A 11 22.38 -2.02 -8.92
C PHE A 11 21.37 -1.55 -9.98
N GLN A 12 21.75 -1.59 -11.25
CA GLN A 12 20.84 -1.30 -12.37
C GLN A 12 19.75 -2.38 -12.51
N LYS A 13 20.09 -3.65 -12.30
CA LYS A 13 19.14 -4.76 -12.38
C LYS A 13 18.13 -4.70 -11.21
N GLU A 14 18.58 -4.31 -10.02
CA GLU A 14 17.72 -4.10 -8.86
C GLU A 14 16.78 -2.90 -9.06
N LYS A 15 17.27 -1.81 -9.61
CA LYS A 15 16.48 -0.62 -9.98
C LYS A 15 15.44 -0.93 -11.07
N ILE A 16 15.81 -1.74 -12.07
CA ILE A 16 14.90 -2.19 -13.13
C ILE A 16 13.82 -3.12 -12.57
N ASN A 17 14.17 -4.05 -11.67
CA ASN A 17 13.20 -4.90 -10.98
C ASN A 17 12.24 -4.09 -10.10
N PHE A 18 12.74 -3.10 -9.36
CA PHE A 18 11.91 -2.20 -8.55
C PHE A 18 10.97 -1.35 -9.41
N LEU A 19 11.45 -0.82 -10.53
CA LEU A 19 10.64 -0.09 -11.51
C LEU A 19 9.61 -0.99 -12.23
N GLN A 20 9.95 -2.26 -12.48
CA GLN A 20 9.00 -3.23 -13.03
C GLN A 20 7.91 -3.62 -12.02
N MET A 21 8.23 -3.67 -10.72
CA MET A 21 7.25 -3.89 -9.65
C MET A 21 6.28 -2.71 -9.53
N LEU A 22 6.69 -1.50 -9.89
CA LEU A 22 5.86 -0.29 -9.92
C LEU A 22 5.17 -0.06 -11.28
N LYS A 23 5.40 -0.93 -12.28
CA LYS A 23 4.74 -0.84 -13.58
C LYS A 23 3.26 -1.20 -13.48
N LYS A 24 2.42 -0.56 -14.31
CA LYS A 24 1.02 -0.97 -14.50
C LYS A 24 0.98 -2.47 -14.81
N GLY A 25 0.11 -3.21 -14.10
CA GLY A 25 0.04 -4.66 -14.16
C GLY A 25 0.55 -5.37 -12.90
N SER A 26 1.31 -4.68 -12.03
CA SER A 26 1.73 -5.21 -10.73
C SER A 26 0.67 -4.96 -9.65
N LYS A 27 0.45 -5.94 -8.76
CA LYS A 27 -0.40 -5.78 -7.56
C LYS A 27 0.12 -4.66 -6.66
N LEU A 28 1.46 -4.51 -6.54
CA LEU A 28 2.09 -3.45 -5.75
C LEU A 28 1.75 -2.05 -6.26
N TYR A 29 1.65 -1.86 -7.58
CA TYR A 29 1.22 -0.59 -8.15
C TYR A 29 -0.18 -0.21 -7.66
N SER A 30 -1.14 -1.13 -7.72
CA SER A 30 -2.50 -0.91 -7.25
C SER A 30 -2.56 -0.63 -5.74
N ILE A 31 -1.77 -1.36 -4.94
CA ILE A 31 -1.72 -1.19 -3.46
C ILE A 31 -1.22 0.20 -3.09
N LEU A 32 -0.13 0.66 -3.72
CA LEU A 32 0.52 1.94 -3.39
C LEU A 32 -0.28 3.15 -3.91
N THR A 33 -0.85 3.03 -5.12
CA THR A 33 -1.57 4.13 -5.77
C THR A 33 -3.06 4.18 -5.44
N GLY A 34 -3.63 3.11 -4.88
CA GLY A 34 -5.07 3.00 -4.61
C GLY A 34 -5.92 2.95 -5.88
N THR A 35 -5.35 2.40 -6.97
CA THR A 35 -6.04 2.21 -8.25
C THR A 35 -6.79 0.87 -8.28
N CYS A 36 -7.77 0.74 -9.17
CA CYS A 36 -8.55 -0.47 -9.36
C CYS A 36 -7.64 -1.70 -9.52
N PRO A 37 -7.81 -2.78 -8.74
CA PRO A 37 -6.93 -3.94 -8.81
C PRO A 37 -7.02 -4.68 -10.14
N LYS A 38 -8.18 -4.62 -10.85
CA LYS A 38 -8.43 -5.33 -12.08
C LYS A 38 -7.88 -4.60 -13.32
N CYS A 39 -8.18 -3.30 -13.49
CA CYS A 39 -7.81 -2.55 -14.70
C CYS A 39 -6.70 -1.51 -14.48
N GLN A 40 -6.45 -1.07 -13.24
CA GLN A 40 -5.46 -0.07 -12.84
C GLN A 40 -5.55 1.28 -13.58
N ASN A 41 -6.70 1.59 -14.17
CA ASN A 41 -6.92 2.84 -14.91
C ASN A 41 -7.62 3.93 -14.08
N GLU A 42 -8.32 3.56 -13.02
CA GLU A 42 -9.12 4.45 -12.19
C GLU A 42 -8.80 4.30 -10.71
N SER A 43 -8.90 5.41 -9.94
CA SER A 43 -8.77 5.37 -8.47
C SER A 43 -10.02 4.77 -7.82
N MET A 44 -9.83 3.90 -6.83
CA MET A 44 -10.92 3.33 -6.03
C MET A 44 -11.56 4.34 -5.10
N TYR A 45 -10.83 5.40 -4.72
CA TYR A 45 -11.26 6.39 -3.75
C TYR A 45 -11.89 7.61 -4.42
N LEU A 46 -12.93 8.18 -3.79
CA LEU A 46 -13.54 9.43 -4.21
C LEU A 46 -12.60 10.62 -3.98
N GLU A 47 -11.83 10.58 -2.87
CA GLU A 47 -10.89 11.64 -2.50
C GLU A 47 -9.45 11.14 -2.51
N LYS A 48 -8.56 11.91 -3.14
CA LYS A 48 -7.13 11.59 -3.22
C LYS A 48 -6.38 11.88 -1.92
N ASN A 49 -6.83 12.88 -1.13
CA ASN A 49 -6.15 13.33 0.07
C ASN A 49 -6.35 12.34 1.24
N PRO A 50 -5.26 11.75 1.81
CA PRO A 50 -5.36 10.82 2.92
C PRO A 50 -5.72 11.49 4.26
N PHE A 51 -5.58 12.81 4.37
CA PHE A 51 -5.81 13.54 5.63
C PHE A 51 -7.27 13.94 5.87
N GLN A 52 -8.17 13.77 4.90
CA GLN A 52 -9.61 13.98 5.11
C GLN A 52 -10.25 12.76 5.78
N LEU A 53 -10.14 12.66 7.11
CA LEU A 53 -10.58 11.50 7.89
C LEU A 53 -12.05 11.11 7.66
N THR A 54 -12.93 12.07 7.44
CA THR A 54 -14.36 11.83 7.16
C THR A 54 -14.61 11.15 5.81
N LYS A 55 -13.71 11.34 4.83
CA LYS A 55 -13.87 10.81 3.47
C LYS A 55 -12.81 9.77 3.09
N ILE A 56 -11.83 9.54 3.98
CA ILE A 56 -10.68 8.66 3.71
C ILE A 56 -11.10 7.24 3.31
N LEU A 57 -12.21 6.75 3.86
CA LEU A 57 -12.74 5.41 3.65
C LEU A 57 -13.86 5.37 2.60
N LYS A 58 -14.27 6.52 2.02
CA LYS A 58 -15.28 6.54 0.97
C LYS A 58 -14.67 6.07 -0.34
N MET A 59 -15.08 4.86 -0.72
CA MET A 59 -14.73 4.24 -2.00
C MET A 59 -15.90 4.37 -2.98
N LYS A 60 -15.61 4.33 -4.27
CA LYS A 60 -16.63 4.18 -5.30
C LYS A 60 -17.27 2.80 -5.17
N GLU A 61 -18.54 2.66 -5.57
CA GLU A 61 -19.21 1.35 -5.57
C GLU A 61 -18.64 0.43 -6.64
N ASN A 62 -18.46 0.99 -7.85
CA ASN A 62 -17.97 0.26 -9.02
C ASN A 62 -16.87 1.06 -9.72
N CYS A 63 -15.99 0.34 -10.42
CA CYS A 63 -15.05 0.94 -11.34
C CYS A 63 -15.77 1.39 -12.60
N SER A 64 -15.70 2.68 -12.98
CA SER A 64 -16.34 3.20 -14.17
C SER A 64 -15.73 2.64 -15.47
N HIS A 65 -14.48 2.13 -15.40
CA HIS A 65 -13.76 1.62 -16.57
C HIS A 65 -14.05 0.13 -16.84
N CYS A 66 -13.98 -0.73 -15.80
CA CYS A 66 -14.11 -2.19 -15.98
C CYS A 66 -15.33 -2.80 -15.29
N GLY A 67 -16.18 -1.99 -14.64
CA GLY A 67 -17.39 -2.44 -13.95
C GLY A 67 -17.16 -3.26 -12.69
N LEU A 68 -15.89 -3.39 -12.20
CA LEU A 68 -15.59 -4.14 -11.00
C LEU A 68 -16.26 -3.52 -9.79
N ARG A 69 -17.06 -4.30 -9.07
CA ARG A 69 -17.62 -3.90 -7.78
C ARG A 69 -16.58 -4.03 -6.68
N TYR A 70 -16.28 -2.91 -5.98
CA TYR A 70 -15.26 -2.89 -4.93
C TYR A 70 -15.77 -3.49 -3.61
N GLN A 71 -17.05 -3.37 -3.32
CA GLN A 71 -17.71 -4.03 -2.21
C GLN A 71 -18.40 -5.30 -2.70
N ILE A 72 -17.75 -6.45 -2.53
CA ILE A 72 -18.28 -7.75 -2.95
C ILE A 72 -19.42 -8.17 -2.01
N GLU A 73 -19.27 -7.92 -0.70
CA GLU A 73 -20.23 -8.20 0.35
C GLU A 73 -20.32 -7.04 1.36
N PRO A 74 -21.45 -6.86 2.10
CA PRO A 74 -21.59 -5.78 3.08
C PRO A 74 -20.49 -5.75 4.14
N SER A 75 -19.96 -6.91 4.51
CA SER A 75 -18.90 -7.08 5.52
C SER A 75 -17.50 -7.30 4.92
N PHE A 76 -17.33 -7.15 3.59
CA PHE A 76 -16.07 -7.47 2.92
C PHE A 76 -14.84 -6.79 3.55
N PHE A 77 -14.97 -5.54 3.98
CA PHE A 77 -13.86 -4.81 4.58
C PHE A 77 -13.59 -5.11 6.07
N TYR A 78 -14.35 -5.98 6.71
CA TYR A 78 -13.96 -6.45 8.06
C TYR A 78 -12.60 -7.16 8.05
N GLY A 79 -12.29 -7.89 6.98
CA GLY A 79 -10.97 -8.50 6.80
C GLY A 79 -9.83 -7.49 6.70
N ALA A 80 -10.09 -6.29 6.15
CA ALA A 80 -9.10 -5.22 6.11
C ALA A 80 -8.72 -4.68 7.50
N MET A 81 -9.59 -4.85 8.53
CA MET A 81 -9.27 -4.50 9.92
C MET A 81 -8.15 -5.38 10.47
N TYR A 82 -8.15 -6.68 10.15
CA TYR A 82 -7.05 -7.58 10.55
C TYR A 82 -5.74 -7.20 9.87
N VAL A 83 -5.79 -6.83 8.58
CA VAL A 83 -4.61 -6.34 7.85
C VAL A 83 -4.08 -5.05 8.48
N SER A 84 -4.96 -4.10 8.86
CA SER A 84 -4.54 -2.87 9.52
C SER A 84 -3.92 -3.12 10.90
N TYR A 85 -4.46 -4.09 11.66
CA TYR A 85 -3.87 -4.52 12.93
C TYR A 85 -2.45 -5.06 12.72
N GLY A 86 -2.26 -5.99 11.78
CA GLY A 86 -0.95 -6.54 11.46
C GLY A 86 0.06 -5.45 11.03
N LEU A 87 -0.37 -4.49 10.19
CA LEU A 87 0.46 -3.36 9.78
C LEU A 87 0.85 -2.46 10.96
N ASN A 88 -0.08 -2.16 11.87
CA ASN A 88 0.21 -1.34 13.05
C ASN A 88 1.20 -2.04 14.01
N VAL A 89 1.04 -3.33 14.22
CA VAL A 89 1.98 -4.12 15.03
C VAL A 89 3.38 -4.11 14.39
N ALA A 90 3.47 -4.36 13.09
CA ALA A 90 4.74 -4.34 12.36
C ALA A 90 5.42 -2.95 12.42
N LEU A 91 4.65 -1.87 12.24
CA LEU A 91 5.14 -0.49 12.36
C LEU A 91 5.61 -0.17 13.78
N GLY A 92 4.87 -0.60 14.81
CA GLY A 92 5.27 -0.42 16.21
C GLY A 92 6.58 -1.11 16.53
N ILE A 93 6.76 -2.36 16.09
CA ILE A 93 8.01 -3.11 16.27
C ILE A 93 9.14 -2.43 15.51
N ALA A 94 8.94 -2.01 14.28
CA ALA A 94 9.94 -1.31 13.48
C ALA A 94 10.36 0.02 14.14
N ALA A 95 9.39 0.81 14.62
CA ALA A 95 9.66 2.06 15.34
C ALA A 95 10.46 1.82 16.63
N PHE A 96 10.13 0.75 17.37
CA PHE A 96 10.90 0.36 18.56
C PHE A 96 12.34 0.00 18.22
N ILE A 97 12.55 -0.87 17.22
CA ILE A 97 13.89 -1.31 16.78
C ILE A 97 14.73 -0.10 16.36
N VAL A 98 14.16 0.78 15.52
CA VAL A 98 14.86 1.99 15.05
C VAL A 98 15.21 2.90 16.21
N SER A 99 14.27 3.19 17.12
CA SER A 99 14.51 4.09 18.26
C SER A 99 15.50 3.51 19.26
N PHE A 100 15.37 2.25 19.60
CA PHE A 100 16.20 1.62 20.65
C PHE A 100 17.58 1.22 20.14
N ILE A 101 17.68 0.61 18.96
CA ILE A 101 18.94 0.08 18.42
C ILE A 101 19.75 1.18 17.72
N PHE A 102 19.12 1.95 16.82
CA PHE A 102 19.85 2.95 16.03
C PHE A 102 20.14 4.22 16.83
N PHE A 103 19.13 4.76 17.52
CA PHE A 103 19.29 6.02 18.28
C PHE A 103 19.72 5.80 19.74
N LYS A 104 19.80 4.55 20.21
CA LYS A 104 20.18 4.21 21.60
C LYS A 104 19.44 5.06 22.66
N THR A 105 18.17 5.32 22.42
CA THR A 105 17.35 6.17 23.28
C THR A 105 16.89 5.43 24.53
N ASN A 106 16.51 6.19 25.55
CA ASN A 106 15.88 5.62 26.74
C ASN A 106 14.51 4.99 26.41
N LEU A 107 14.12 3.98 27.17
CA LEU A 107 12.86 3.26 26.99
C LEU A 107 11.63 4.20 26.90
N LYS A 108 11.60 5.27 27.70
CA LYS A 108 10.51 6.27 27.70
C LYS A 108 10.41 6.98 26.34
N ILE A 109 11.55 7.36 25.76
CA ILE A 109 11.63 8.04 24.46
C ILE A 109 11.24 7.07 23.34
N ALA A 110 11.70 5.82 23.41
CA ALA A 110 11.33 4.79 22.45
C ALA A 110 9.80 4.55 22.44
N PHE A 111 9.18 4.51 23.63
CA PHE A 111 7.73 4.37 23.74
C PHE A 111 6.96 5.56 23.14
N ALA A 112 7.41 6.79 23.42
CA ALA A 112 6.83 8.00 22.83
C ALA A 112 6.97 7.99 21.29
N ALA A 113 8.11 7.54 20.76
CA ALA A 113 8.34 7.43 19.32
C ALA A 113 7.38 6.43 18.65
N ILE A 114 7.06 5.30 19.31
CA ILE A 114 6.07 4.34 18.80
C ILE A 114 4.70 5.03 18.68
N ILE A 115 4.24 5.71 19.73
CA ILE A 115 2.93 6.36 19.73
C ILE A 115 2.84 7.41 18.62
N ILE A 116 3.85 8.28 18.51
CA ILE A 116 3.90 9.32 17.47
C ILE A 116 3.88 8.69 16.07
N THR A 117 4.68 7.64 15.84
CA THR A 117 4.72 6.94 14.55
C THR A 117 3.36 6.36 14.19
N LEU A 118 2.69 5.68 15.13
CA LEU A 118 1.37 5.08 14.89
C LEU A 118 0.31 6.15 14.59
N VAL A 119 0.30 7.27 15.32
CA VAL A 119 -0.65 8.36 15.08
C VAL A 119 -0.43 9.00 13.70
N VAL A 120 0.81 9.27 13.31
CA VAL A 120 1.14 9.89 12.02
C VAL A 120 0.84 8.95 10.86
N THR A 121 1.12 7.65 11.00
CA THR A 121 0.91 6.67 9.92
C THR A 121 -0.52 6.14 9.84
N PHE A 122 -1.37 6.40 10.85
CA PHE A 122 -2.74 5.92 10.95
C PHE A 122 -3.57 6.11 9.66
N PRO A 123 -3.67 7.33 9.06
CA PRO A 123 -4.47 7.54 7.85
C PRO A 123 -3.95 6.75 6.64
N PHE A 124 -2.65 6.53 6.55
CA PHE A 124 -2.04 5.72 5.48
C PHE A 124 -2.32 4.24 5.67
N VAL A 125 -2.19 3.73 6.90
CA VAL A 125 -2.46 2.32 7.24
C VAL A 125 -3.90 1.95 6.92
N LEU A 126 -4.87 2.82 7.20
CA LEU A 126 -6.28 2.59 6.88
C LEU A 126 -6.53 2.42 5.37
N ARG A 127 -5.88 3.19 4.52
CA ARG A 127 -5.97 3.04 3.06
C ARG A 127 -5.24 1.80 2.58
N TRP A 128 -4.01 1.61 3.03
CA TRP A 128 -3.18 0.48 2.58
C TRP A 128 -3.78 -0.86 2.99
N SER A 129 -4.34 -0.98 4.18
CA SER A 129 -4.99 -2.23 4.61
C SER A 129 -6.13 -2.64 3.68
N ARG A 130 -6.96 -1.69 3.23
CA ARG A 130 -8.04 -1.95 2.26
C ARG A 130 -7.49 -2.28 0.87
N ASN A 131 -6.47 -1.54 0.42
CA ASN A 131 -5.81 -1.81 -0.86
C ASN A 131 -5.18 -3.19 -0.89
N ILE A 132 -4.47 -3.58 0.18
CA ILE A 132 -3.87 -4.92 0.30
C ILE A 132 -4.96 -5.97 0.27
N TYR A 133 -6.00 -5.78 1.10
CA TYR A 133 -7.07 -6.76 1.24
C TYR A 133 -7.80 -7.03 -0.08
N ILE A 134 -8.21 -5.99 -0.82
CA ILE A 134 -8.88 -6.17 -2.12
C ILE A 134 -7.96 -6.80 -3.17
N ASN A 135 -6.66 -6.48 -3.16
CA ASN A 135 -5.67 -7.07 -4.07
C ASN A 135 -5.33 -8.54 -3.75
N MET A 136 -5.69 -9.05 -2.55
CA MET A 136 -5.58 -10.48 -2.26
C MET A 136 -6.58 -11.30 -3.07
N PHE A 137 -7.81 -10.78 -3.23
CA PHE A 137 -8.91 -11.49 -3.91
C PHE A 137 -8.97 -11.22 -5.41
N ILE A 138 -8.50 -10.04 -5.85
CA ILE A 138 -8.63 -9.61 -7.24
C ILE A 138 -7.23 -9.46 -7.86
N SER A 139 -7.03 -10.14 -8.99
CA SER A 139 -5.80 -10.04 -9.78
C SER A 139 -5.99 -9.10 -10.98
N TYR A 140 -4.87 -8.57 -11.47
CA TYR A 140 -4.84 -7.74 -12.66
C TYR A 140 -5.24 -8.54 -13.90
N ASP A 141 -6.12 -7.96 -14.73
CA ASP A 141 -6.58 -8.51 -16.00
C ASP A 141 -6.29 -7.48 -17.11
N PRO A 142 -5.31 -7.79 -18.01
CA PRO A 142 -4.97 -6.89 -19.11
C PRO A 142 -6.12 -6.67 -20.10
N ASN A 143 -7.01 -7.64 -20.26
CA ASN A 143 -8.19 -7.52 -21.15
C ASN A 143 -9.20 -6.51 -20.58
N ALA A 144 -9.38 -6.50 -19.26
CA ALA A 144 -10.22 -5.51 -18.59
C ALA A 144 -9.61 -4.10 -18.59
N ALA A 145 -8.30 -3.98 -18.74
CA ALA A 145 -7.60 -2.70 -18.82
C ALA A 145 -7.78 -2.03 -20.19
N THR A 146 -7.96 -2.83 -21.27
CA THR A 146 -8.16 -2.35 -22.65
C THR A 146 -9.63 -2.15 -23.01
N LYS A 147 -10.55 -2.84 -22.32
CA LYS A 147 -11.99 -2.75 -22.58
C LYS A 147 -12.52 -1.44 -21.98
N LYS A 148 -12.80 -0.47 -22.85
CA LYS A 148 -13.52 0.75 -22.51
C LYS A 148 -15.02 0.42 -22.60
N ASN A 149 -15.71 0.43 -21.47
CA ASN A 149 -17.18 0.35 -21.45
C ASN A 149 -17.77 1.70 -21.82
#